data_44311bd0eb97f36c58b09548ac58059f
#
_entry.id   44311bd0eb97f36c58b09548ac58059f
#
_cell.length_a   1.000
_cell.length_b   1.000
_cell.length_c   1.000
_cell.angle_alpha   90.00
_cell.angle_beta   90.00
_cell.angle_gamma   90.00
#
_symmetry.space_group_name_H-M   'P 1'
#
loop_
_entity.id
_entity.type
_entity.pdbx_description
1 polymer ?
#
loop_
_entity_poly.entity_id
_entity_poly.type
_entity_poly.pdbx_seq_one_letter_code
_entity_poly.pdbx_strand_id
1 'polypeptide(L)'
;MKGTIKLANPITVNGKELAVLNYNTEEITGALFCEADSRRRFAAGGKNISIAPAAEFDYGLHLYLGYAACVAASPEIDFADMERIHGADLVEIMAVGRNFIMQSEDSAQNNSDEHTETTAAPTTQA
;
A
#
# COMPACT_ATOMS: atom_id res chain seq x y z
N MET A 1 -9.83 -1.72 0.38
CA MET A 1 -10.01 -0.38 -0.20
C MET A 1 -9.57 -0.38 -1.65
N LYS A 2 -10.43 0.09 -2.53
CA LYS A 2 -10.07 0.22 -3.94
C LYS A 2 -10.57 1.56 -4.47
N GLY A 3 -9.91 2.03 -5.52
CA GLY A 3 -10.28 3.31 -6.12
C GLY A 3 -9.37 3.64 -7.27
N THR A 4 -9.36 4.92 -7.63
CA THR A 4 -8.55 5.41 -8.73
C THR A 4 -7.80 6.66 -8.30
N ILE A 5 -6.65 6.88 -8.93
CA ILE A 5 -5.87 8.10 -8.75
C ILE A 5 -5.70 8.72 -10.12
N LYS A 6 -6.10 9.98 -10.27
CA LYS A 6 -5.86 10.70 -11.50
C LYS A 6 -4.48 11.33 -11.41
N LEU A 7 -3.60 10.92 -12.31
CA LEU A 7 -2.22 11.39 -12.29
C LEU A 7 -2.12 12.82 -12.81
N ALA A 8 -1.45 13.67 -12.03
CA ALA A 8 -1.12 15.02 -12.51
C ALA A 8 -0.03 14.93 -13.59
N ASN A 9 0.82 13.91 -13.46
CA ASN A 9 1.91 13.68 -14.40
C ASN A 9 1.79 12.27 -14.97
N PRO A 10 1.06 12.11 -16.09
CA PRO A 10 0.89 10.78 -16.69
C PRO A 10 2.21 10.13 -17.05
N ILE A 11 2.24 8.81 -17.03
CA ILE A 11 3.42 8.05 -17.42
C ILE A 11 3.08 7.18 -18.62
N THR A 12 4.12 6.68 -19.28
CA THR A 12 3.93 5.76 -20.39
C THR A 12 4.18 4.34 -19.92
N VAL A 13 3.21 3.45 -20.17
CA VAL A 13 3.32 2.04 -19.81
C VAL A 13 3.00 1.25 -21.07
N ASN A 14 3.95 0.40 -21.48
CA ASN A 14 3.79 -0.44 -22.66
C ASN A 14 3.38 0.37 -23.89
N GLY A 15 3.99 1.55 -24.03
CA GLY A 15 3.77 2.41 -25.18
C GLY A 15 2.50 3.25 -25.14
N LYS A 16 1.74 3.19 -24.05
CA LYS A 16 0.50 3.94 -23.93
C LYS A 16 0.60 4.89 -22.76
N GLU A 17 0.00 6.07 -22.92
CA GLU A 17 -0.07 7.04 -21.84
C GLU A 17 -1.06 6.57 -20.79
N LEU A 18 -0.63 6.58 -19.54
CA LEU A 18 -1.46 6.19 -18.41
C LEU A 18 -1.70 7.42 -17.56
N ALA A 19 -2.95 7.89 -17.53
CA ALA A 19 -3.32 9.09 -16.79
C ALA A 19 -4.13 8.77 -15.54
N VAL A 20 -4.62 7.56 -15.42
CA VAL A 20 -5.42 7.13 -14.27
C VAL A 20 -4.87 5.80 -13.79
N LEU A 21 -4.62 5.71 -12.49
CA LEU A 21 -4.21 4.47 -11.85
C LEU A 21 -5.38 3.89 -11.08
N ASN A 22 -5.60 2.59 -11.24
CA ASN A 22 -6.50 1.86 -10.36
C ASN A 22 -5.68 1.26 -9.23
N TYR A 23 -6.27 1.15 -8.05
CA TYR A 23 -5.60 0.47 -6.95
C TYR A 23 -6.60 -0.36 -6.17
N ASN A 24 -6.12 -1.42 -5.54
CA ASN A 24 -6.94 -2.29 -4.70
C ASN A 24 -6.06 -2.92 -3.63
N THR A 25 -6.16 -2.41 -2.41
CA THR A 25 -5.35 -2.93 -1.30
C THR A 25 -5.79 -4.32 -0.89
N GLU A 26 -7.03 -4.70 -1.17
CA GLU A 26 -7.53 -6.03 -0.82
C GLU A 26 -6.82 -7.13 -1.60
N GLU A 27 -6.21 -6.79 -2.71
CA GLU A 27 -5.57 -7.78 -3.56
C GLU A 27 -4.05 -7.80 -3.40
N ILE A 28 -3.52 -7.08 -2.44
CA ILE A 28 -2.10 -7.17 -2.13
C ILE A 28 -1.85 -8.54 -1.50
N THR A 29 -1.10 -9.37 -2.21
CA THR A 29 -0.72 -10.69 -1.70
C THR A 29 0.52 -10.59 -0.85
N GLY A 30 0.82 -11.67 -0.11
CA GLY A 30 2.07 -11.73 0.64
C GLY A 30 3.29 -11.59 -0.27
N ALA A 31 3.21 -12.16 -1.48
CA ALA A 31 4.30 -12.03 -2.44
C ALA A 31 4.49 -10.58 -2.88
N LEU A 32 3.39 -9.89 -3.16
CA LEU A 32 3.48 -8.47 -3.54
C LEU A 32 4.00 -7.62 -2.38
N PHE A 33 3.57 -7.93 -1.18
CA PHE A 33 4.04 -7.21 0.01
C PHE A 33 5.56 -7.37 0.15
N CYS A 34 6.03 -8.59 0.03
CA CYS A 34 7.47 -8.86 0.16
C CYS A 34 8.27 -8.24 -0.97
N GLU A 35 7.71 -8.24 -2.17
CA GLU A 35 8.38 -7.58 -3.30
C GLU A 35 8.46 -6.08 -3.07
N ALA A 36 7.38 -5.48 -2.57
CA ALA A 36 7.38 -4.05 -2.26
C ALA A 36 8.45 -3.71 -1.24
N ASP A 37 8.55 -4.50 -0.18
CA ASP A 37 9.54 -4.28 0.86
C ASP A 37 10.96 -4.45 0.33
N SER A 38 11.17 -5.46 -0.50
CA SER A 38 12.48 -5.72 -1.08
C SER A 38 12.92 -4.57 -2.00
N ARG A 39 12.00 -4.11 -2.85
CA ARG A 39 12.31 -3.03 -3.77
C ARG A 39 12.57 -1.72 -3.02
N ARG A 40 11.84 -1.48 -1.95
CA ARG A 40 12.08 -0.31 -1.12
C ARG A 40 13.49 -0.32 -0.54
N ARG A 41 13.93 -1.47 -0.06
CA ARG A 41 15.27 -1.60 0.49
C ARG A 41 16.34 -1.40 -0.58
N PHE A 42 16.10 -1.93 -1.76
CA PHE A 42 17.03 -1.78 -2.87
C PHE A 42 17.12 -0.31 -3.28
N ALA A 43 16.00 0.38 -3.33
CA ALA A 43 15.96 1.80 -3.68
C ALA A 43 16.72 2.64 -2.66
N ALA A 44 16.75 2.19 -1.41
CA ALA A 44 17.51 2.87 -0.35
C ALA A 44 18.98 2.46 -0.34
N GLY A 45 19.45 1.77 -1.37
CA GLY A 45 20.86 1.40 -1.47
C GLY A 45 21.20 0.15 -0.68
N GLY A 46 20.21 -0.65 -0.34
CA GLY A 46 20.43 -1.88 0.41
C GLY A 46 20.74 -1.66 1.87
N LYS A 47 20.73 -0.41 2.31
CA LYS A 47 20.99 -0.11 3.72
C LYS A 47 19.73 -0.29 4.52
N ASN A 48 19.87 -0.93 5.66
CA ASN A 48 18.75 -1.06 6.56
C ASN A 48 18.65 0.23 7.36
N ILE A 49 18.06 1.23 6.74
CA ILE A 49 17.93 2.51 7.41
C ILE A 49 16.53 2.64 7.93
N SER A 50 16.09 1.71 8.68
CA SER A 50 14.81 1.88 9.29
C SER A 50 15.00 2.78 10.49
N ILE A 51 14.87 4.05 10.26
CA ILE A 51 14.86 5.00 11.35
C ILE A 51 13.54 4.90 12.07
N ALA A 52 12.51 4.49 11.37
CA ALA A 52 11.18 4.39 11.93
C ALA A 52 11.04 3.06 12.65
N PRO A 53 10.71 3.06 13.93
CA PRO A 53 10.57 1.83 14.69
C PRO A 53 9.31 1.06 14.35
N ALA A 54 8.36 1.67 13.65
CA ALA A 54 7.08 1.04 13.36
C ALA A 54 6.70 1.31 11.91
N ALA A 55 5.93 0.39 11.33
CA ALA A 55 5.54 0.47 9.93
C ALA A 55 4.72 1.72 9.61
N GLU A 56 3.96 2.23 10.58
CA GLU A 56 3.14 3.41 10.33
C GLU A 56 3.96 4.67 10.11
N PHE A 57 5.24 4.66 10.42
CA PHE A 57 6.12 5.80 10.20
C PHE A 57 7.10 5.58 9.05
N ASP A 58 7.02 4.46 8.37
CA ASP A 58 7.94 4.13 7.28
C ASP A 58 7.34 4.58 5.96
N TYR A 59 7.59 5.83 5.59
CA TYR A 59 6.99 6.41 4.38
C TYR A 59 7.44 5.71 3.11
N GLY A 60 8.69 5.23 3.08
CA GLY A 60 9.15 4.47 1.92
C GLY A 60 8.36 3.19 1.73
N LEU A 61 8.08 2.50 2.83
CA LEU A 61 7.24 1.31 2.78
C LEU A 61 5.83 1.67 2.32
N HIS A 62 5.29 2.77 2.83
CA HIS A 62 3.95 3.20 2.42
C HIS A 62 3.90 3.44 0.91
N LEU A 63 4.92 4.07 0.36
CA LEU A 63 4.97 4.33 -1.07
C LEU A 63 4.97 3.03 -1.86
N TYR A 64 5.83 2.09 -1.48
CA TYR A 64 5.93 0.84 -2.22
C TYR A 64 4.72 -0.07 -2.03
N LEU A 65 4.04 0.03 -0.88
CA LEU A 65 2.76 -0.67 -0.71
C LEU A 65 1.67 -0.03 -1.57
N GLY A 66 1.74 1.28 -1.75
CA GLY A 66 0.86 1.94 -2.71
C GLY A 66 1.10 1.45 -4.12
N TYR A 67 2.37 1.27 -4.50
CA TYR A 67 2.70 0.67 -5.80
C TYR A 67 2.10 -0.73 -5.90
N ALA A 68 2.24 -1.53 -4.83
CA ALA A 68 1.72 -2.89 -4.83
C ALA A 68 0.20 -2.90 -5.04
N ALA A 69 -0.51 -1.96 -4.44
CA ALA A 69 -1.95 -1.86 -4.62
C ALA A 69 -2.33 -1.57 -6.07
N CYS A 70 -1.51 -0.75 -6.74
CA CYS A 70 -1.75 -0.44 -8.15
C CYS A 70 -1.41 -1.62 -9.04
N VAL A 71 -0.30 -2.30 -8.77
CA VAL A 71 0.09 -3.49 -9.53
C VAL A 71 -0.97 -4.59 -9.36
N ALA A 72 -1.49 -4.74 -8.15
CA ALA A 72 -2.52 -5.75 -7.89
C ALA A 72 -3.78 -5.48 -8.70
N ALA A 73 -4.16 -4.21 -8.85
CA ALA A 73 -5.36 -3.84 -9.60
C ALA A 73 -5.15 -3.86 -11.11
N SER A 74 -3.91 -3.74 -11.57
CA SER A 74 -3.60 -3.65 -12.99
C SER A 74 -2.36 -4.48 -13.30
N PRO A 75 -2.54 -5.78 -13.56
CA PRO A 75 -1.41 -6.69 -13.73
C PRO A 75 -0.47 -6.34 -14.88
N GLU A 76 -0.91 -5.52 -15.82
CA GLU A 76 -0.05 -5.09 -16.93
C GLU A 76 0.98 -4.04 -16.50
N ILE A 77 0.84 -3.50 -15.29
CA ILE A 77 1.76 -2.51 -14.73
C ILE A 77 2.67 -3.23 -13.74
N ASP A 78 3.97 -2.92 -13.78
CA ASP A 78 4.89 -3.51 -12.79
C ASP A 78 5.49 -2.43 -11.91
N PHE A 79 6.28 -2.85 -10.93
CA PHE A 79 6.90 -1.90 -10.00
C PHE A 79 7.84 -0.92 -10.72
N ALA A 80 8.51 -1.37 -11.78
CA ALA A 80 9.40 -0.48 -12.52
C ALA A 80 8.61 0.66 -13.17
N ASP A 81 7.39 0.38 -13.63
CA ASP A 81 6.53 1.43 -14.16
C ASP A 81 6.18 2.42 -13.07
N MET A 82 5.80 1.91 -11.89
CA MET A 82 5.40 2.76 -10.78
C MET A 82 6.55 3.66 -10.32
N GLU A 83 7.77 3.15 -10.41
CA GLU A 83 8.94 3.92 -9.98
C GLU A 83 9.24 5.12 -10.86
N ARG A 84 8.58 5.24 -12.02
CA ARG A 84 8.72 6.41 -12.88
C ARG A 84 7.76 7.53 -12.51
N ILE A 85 6.81 7.28 -11.63
CA ILE A 85 5.89 8.31 -11.17
C ILE A 85 6.65 9.33 -10.34
N HIS A 86 6.29 10.58 -10.47
CA HIS A 86 7.01 11.65 -9.79
C HIS A 86 6.07 12.76 -9.35
N GLY A 87 6.59 13.60 -8.46
CA GLY A 87 5.87 14.79 -8.03
C GLY A 87 4.75 14.51 -7.06
N ALA A 88 3.70 15.30 -7.17
CA ALA A 88 2.58 15.24 -6.22
C ALA A 88 1.86 13.89 -6.25
N ASP A 89 1.94 13.18 -7.37
CA ASP A 89 1.28 11.88 -7.48
C ASP A 89 1.86 10.88 -6.47
N LEU A 90 3.12 11.05 -6.09
CA LEU A 90 3.74 10.16 -5.10
C LEU A 90 3.04 10.25 -3.76
N VAL A 91 2.58 11.44 -3.38
CA VAL A 91 1.93 11.64 -2.09
C VAL A 91 0.60 10.89 -2.05
N GLU A 92 -0.14 10.92 -3.15
CA GLU A 92 -1.41 10.21 -3.21
C GLU A 92 -1.21 8.70 -3.17
N ILE A 93 -0.21 8.20 -3.87
CA ILE A 93 0.08 6.76 -3.87
C ILE A 93 0.57 6.33 -2.50
N MET A 94 1.42 7.15 -1.87
CA MET A 94 1.90 6.86 -0.53
C MET A 94 0.74 6.78 0.46
N ALA A 95 -0.28 7.64 0.28
CA ALA A 95 -1.44 7.61 1.17
C ALA A 95 -2.20 6.29 1.06
N VAL A 96 -2.26 5.69 -0.13
CA VAL A 96 -2.91 4.39 -0.30
C VAL A 96 -2.19 3.33 0.54
N GLY A 97 -0.87 3.29 0.46
CA GLY A 97 -0.09 2.33 1.24
C GLY A 97 -0.18 2.59 2.73
N ARG A 98 -0.16 3.86 3.13
CA ARG A 98 -0.31 4.20 4.53
C ARG A 98 -1.66 3.75 5.06
N ASN A 99 -2.72 4.01 4.31
CA ASN A 99 -4.06 3.62 4.73
C ASN A 99 -4.19 2.10 4.83
N PHE A 100 -3.50 1.36 3.96
CA PHE A 100 -3.49 -0.09 4.05
C PHE A 100 -2.94 -0.54 5.41
N ILE A 101 -1.83 0.05 5.85
CA ILE A 101 -1.22 -0.30 7.13
C ILE A 101 -2.14 0.12 8.29
N MET A 102 -2.63 1.35 8.24
CA MET A 102 -3.45 1.88 9.33
C MET A 102 -4.77 1.16 9.46
N GLN A 103 -5.37 0.80 8.33
CA GLN A 103 -6.63 0.06 8.34
C GLN A 103 -6.49 -1.31 8.98
N SER A 104 -5.38 -1.97 8.72
CA SER A 104 -5.11 -3.27 9.31
C SER A 104 -5.03 -3.16 10.83
N GLU A 105 -4.39 -2.13 11.33
CA GLU A 105 -4.29 -1.92 12.76
C GLU A 105 -5.64 -1.58 13.38
N ASP A 106 -6.39 -0.72 12.72
CA ASP A 106 -7.72 -0.35 13.21
C ASP A 106 -8.64 -1.56 13.26
N SER A 107 -8.59 -2.40 12.25
CA SER A 107 -9.41 -3.60 12.21
C SER A 107 -9.05 -4.55 13.34
N ALA A 108 -7.77 -4.73 13.61
CA ALA A 108 -7.33 -5.59 14.70
C ALA A 108 -7.79 -5.02 16.04
N GLN A 109 -7.71 -3.71 16.20
CA GLN A 109 -8.12 -3.07 17.43
C GLN A 109 -9.62 -3.16 17.62
N ASN A 110 -10.39 -2.94 16.57
CA ASN A 110 -11.84 -3.06 16.64
C ASN A 110 -12.25 -4.48 16.98
N ASN A 111 -11.60 -5.47 16.42
CA ASN A 111 -11.91 -6.84 16.73
C ASN A 111 -11.65 -7.15 18.20
N SER A 112 -10.60 -6.59 18.76
CA SER A 112 -10.31 -6.77 20.18
C SER A 112 -11.41 -6.17 21.04
N ASP A 113 -11.85 -4.98 20.67
CA ASP A 113 -12.91 -4.31 21.43
C ASP A 113 -14.21 -5.09 21.35
N GLU A 114 -14.57 -5.54 20.17
CA GLU A 114 -15.77 -6.34 19.99
C GLU A 114 -15.70 -7.62 20.80
N HIS A 115 -14.55 -8.24 20.79
CA HIS A 115 -14.39 -9.47 21.52
C HIS A 115 -14.61 -9.23 23.01
N THR A 116 -14.12 -8.13 23.51
CA THR A 116 -14.30 -7.77 24.90
C THR A 116 -15.78 -7.60 25.24
N GLU A 117 -16.50 -6.91 24.38
CA GLU A 117 -17.93 -6.70 24.58
C GLU A 117 -18.68 -8.00 24.47
N THR A 118 -18.31 -8.81 23.51
CA THR A 118 -19.00 -10.06 23.29
C THR A 118 -18.79 -11.03 24.43
N THR A 119 -17.68 -10.88 25.12
CA THR A 119 -17.47 -11.70 26.31
C THR A 119 -18.57 -11.49 27.29
N ALA A 120 -19.05 -10.30 27.35
CA ALA A 120 -20.20 -10.03 28.21
C ALA A 120 -21.44 -10.62 27.60
N ALA A 121 -21.51 -10.76 26.32
CA ALA A 121 -22.64 -11.28 25.74
C ALA A 121 -22.29 -12.52 25.17
N PRO A 122 -22.48 -13.31 25.08
CA PRO A 122 -22.20 -14.49 24.56
C PRO A 122 -21.92 -14.54 23.24
N THR A 123 -21.77 -14.43 22.71
CA THR A 123 -21.62 -14.53 21.61
C THR A 123 -20.88 -14.56 20.88
N THR A 124 -20.44 -14.58 20.65
CA THR A 124 -19.85 -14.56 19.97
C THR A 124 -19.34 -14.26 19.16
N GLN A 125 -19.02 -14.08 18.97
CA GLN A 125 -18.60 -13.71 18.22
C GLN A 125 -17.92 -13.39 17.81
N ALA A 126 -17.54 -13.36 17.89
CA ALA A 126 -16.91 -12.91 17.39
C ALA A 126 -16.18 -12.77 17.07
#